data_e3be890a99ccb47b9f0e73191643a322
#
_entry.id   e3be890a99ccb47b9f0e73191643a322
#
_cell.length_a   1.000
_cell.length_b   1.000
_cell.length_c   1.000
_cell.angle_alpha   90.00
_cell.angle_beta   90.00
_cell.angle_gamma   90.00
#
_symmetry.space_group_name_H-M   'P 1'
#
loop_
_entity.id
_entity.type
_entity.pdbx_description
1 polymer ?
#
loop_
_entity_poly.entity_id
_entity_poly.type
_entity_poly.pdbx_seq_one_letter_code
_entity_poly.pdbx_strand_id
1 'polypeptide(L)'
;MRGYKXKQNYATIAQNQAGAGSLFAAVEKGQAPAGLLLDIHIRDRFPKERVAALTENLLNPSAEAERLIADRIAEYREKGGNAEQGKKIYATNCDACHKFDGIGADIGPQLEGIGNRGIERMVEDIIDPNRNIDVAFHYTIAVLKDGRVVTGLKRRELGQSVVFATIEGKEITIQKNEIEPQAKSPA
;
A
#
# COMPACT_ATOMS: atom_id res chain seq x y z
N MET A 1 -8.21 5.84 10.36
CA MET A 1 -8.86 6.83 9.47
C MET A 1 -8.08 8.12 9.22
N ARG A 2 -7.21 8.60 10.13
CA ARG A 2 -6.44 9.83 9.91
C ARG A 2 -5.38 9.72 8.79
N GLY A 3 -4.78 8.54 8.60
CA GLY A 3 -3.70 8.36 7.61
C GLY A 3 -4.15 8.38 6.14
N TYR A 4 -5.41 8.02 5.86
CA TYR A 4 -5.90 7.92 4.48
C TYR A 4 -6.19 9.30 3.89
N LYS A 5 -6.76 10.21 4.67
CA LYS A 5 -6.96 11.59 4.22
C LYS A 5 -5.64 12.30 3.84
N UNK A 6 -4.80 11.86 4.34
CA UNK A 6 -3.62 12.33 4.15
C UNK A 6 -3.08 12.05 2.89
N LYS A 7 -3.12 10.85 2.72
CA LYS A 7 -2.54 10.42 1.43
C LYS A 7 -3.19 11.12 0.24
N GLN A 8 -4.50 11.24 0.27
CA GLN A 8 -5.21 11.97 -0.80
C GLN A 8 -4.78 13.42 -0.93
N ASN A 9 -4.57 14.09 0.19
CA ASN A 9 -4.09 15.48 0.17
C ASN A 9 -2.68 15.58 -0.40
N TYR A 10 -1.80 14.63 -0.12
CA TYR A 10 -0.43 14.64 -0.63
C TYR A 10 -0.38 14.40 -2.15
N ALA A 11 -1.21 13.51 -2.67
CA ALA A 11 -1.29 13.29 -4.12
C ALA A 11 -1.77 14.55 -4.85
N THR A 12 -2.76 15.25 -4.28
CA THR A 12 -3.26 16.52 -4.83
C THR A 12 -2.17 17.61 -4.78
N ILE A 13 -1.44 17.70 -3.67
CA ILE A 13 -0.34 18.67 -3.53
C ILE A 13 0.74 18.41 -4.58
N ALA A 14 1.02 17.14 -4.87
CA ALA A 14 2.10 16.75 -5.79
C ALA A 14 1.72 16.89 -7.28
N GLN A 15 0.52 17.38 -7.63
CA GLN A 15 0.09 17.50 -9.02
C GLN A 15 0.93 18.48 -9.85
N ASN A 16 1.55 19.46 -9.22
CA ASN A 16 2.44 20.39 -9.92
C ASN A 16 3.84 20.35 -9.29
N GLN A 17 4.81 20.92 -9.99
CA GLN A 17 6.21 20.85 -9.58
C GLN A 17 6.49 21.54 -8.25
N ALA A 18 5.83 22.65 -7.97
CA ALA A 18 6.00 23.38 -6.70
C ALA A 18 5.45 22.58 -5.53
N GLY A 19 4.27 21.98 -5.69
CA GLY A 19 3.67 21.13 -4.67
C GLY A 19 4.47 19.85 -4.45
N ALA A 20 4.95 19.23 -5.53
CA ALA A 20 5.83 18.07 -5.42
C ALA A 20 7.10 18.41 -4.65
N GLY A 21 7.73 19.56 -4.94
CA GLY A 21 8.90 20.04 -4.23
C GLY A 21 8.63 20.27 -2.74
N SER A 22 7.49 20.85 -2.41
CA SER A 22 7.08 21.06 -1.02
C SER A 22 6.88 19.72 -0.28
N LEU A 23 6.26 18.75 -0.96
CA LEU A 23 6.06 17.41 -0.40
C LEU A 23 7.42 16.72 -0.16
N PHE A 24 8.32 16.78 -1.13
CA PHE A 24 9.65 16.19 -1.00
C PHE A 24 10.41 16.80 0.20
N ALA A 25 10.39 18.13 0.32
CA ALA A 25 11.02 18.84 1.44
C ALA A 25 10.40 18.44 2.79
N ALA A 26 9.09 18.21 2.82
CA ALA A 26 8.41 17.75 4.04
C ALA A 26 8.86 16.33 4.41
N VAL A 27 9.09 15.46 3.42
CA VAL A 27 9.62 14.11 3.68
C VAL A 27 11.05 14.20 4.21
N GLU A 28 11.90 15.03 3.60
CA GLU A 28 13.29 15.23 4.06
C GLU A 28 13.35 15.70 5.51
N LYS A 29 12.38 16.50 5.95
CA LYS A 29 12.30 17.03 7.31
C LYS A 29 11.55 16.08 8.27
N GLY A 30 11.12 14.91 7.83
CA GLY A 30 10.37 13.97 8.65
C GLY A 30 8.93 14.43 8.95
N GLN A 31 8.44 15.41 8.24
CA GLN A 31 7.09 15.97 8.42
C GLN A 31 6.03 15.25 7.60
N ALA A 32 6.47 14.42 6.65
CA ALA A 32 5.61 13.57 5.82
C ALA A 32 6.23 12.19 5.67
N PRO A 33 5.43 11.12 5.57
CA PRO A 33 5.97 9.76 5.46
C PRO A 33 6.77 9.56 4.16
N ALA A 34 7.95 8.97 4.27
CA ALA A 34 8.80 8.66 3.11
C ALA A 34 8.15 7.70 2.11
N GLY A 35 7.21 6.87 2.58
CA GLY A 35 6.44 5.97 1.71
C GLY A 35 5.68 6.67 0.59
N LEU A 36 5.44 7.98 0.72
CA LEU A 36 4.83 8.76 -0.34
C LEU A 36 5.73 8.85 -1.59
N LEU A 37 7.05 8.76 -1.40
CA LEU A 37 8.03 8.80 -2.50
C LEU A 37 8.10 7.48 -3.27
N LEU A 38 7.43 6.43 -2.81
CA LEU A 38 7.30 5.17 -3.56
C LEU A 38 6.24 5.28 -4.66
N ASP A 39 5.38 6.30 -4.60
CA ASP A 39 4.40 6.58 -5.64
C ASP A 39 5.12 7.07 -6.90
N ILE A 40 4.89 6.39 -8.03
CA ILE A 40 5.57 6.68 -9.30
C ILE A 40 5.34 8.13 -9.78
N HIS A 41 4.15 8.69 -9.55
CA HIS A 41 3.83 10.07 -9.97
C HIS A 41 4.56 11.13 -9.16
N ILE A 42 5.01 10.76 -7.97
CA ILE A 42 5.79 11.63 -7.09
C ILE A 42 7.27 11.34 -7.29
N ARG A 43 7.65 10.07 -7.22
CA ARG A 43 9.02 9.59 -7.30
C ARG A 43 9.76 10.10 -8.54
N ASP A 44 9.13 9.95 -9.70
CA ASP A 44 9.78 10.22 -11.00
C ASP A 44 9.98 11.72 -11.28
N ARG A 45 9.52 12.60 -10.35
CA ARG A 45 9.77 14.05 -10.41
C ARG A 45 11.06 14.48 -9.72
N PHE A 46 11.79 13.53 -9.10
CA PHE A 46 12.97 13.84 -8.29
C PHE A 46 14.14 12.95 -8.70
N PRO A 47 15.39 13.39 -8.43
CA PRO A 47 16.56 12.55 -8.71
C PRO A 47 16.46 11.22 -7.98
N LYS A 48 16.71 10.14 -8.72
CA LYS A 48 16.53 8.78 -8.22
C LYS A 48 17.34 8.52 -6.94
N GLU A 49 18.54 9.10 -6.88
CA GLU A 49 19.46 8.94 -5.75
C GLU A 49 18.88 9.56 -4.46
N ARG A 50 18.23 10.71 -4.60
CA ARG A 50 17.60 11.37 -3.44
C ARG A 50 16.39 10.60 -2.94
N VAL A 51 15.58 10.07 -3.87
CA VAL A 51 14.43 9.24 -3.51
C VAL A 51 14.92 7.96 -2.83
N ALA A 52 15.92 7.30 -3.42
CA ALA A 52 16.48 6.06 -2.87
C ALA A 52 16.99 6.26 -1.43
N ALA A 53 17.73 7.34 -1.19
CA ALA A 53 18.26 7.63 0.16
C ALA A 53 17.15 7.78 1.22
N LEU A 54 16.00 8.34 0.83
CA LEU A 54 14.88 8.55 1.76
C LEU A 54 13.98 7.31 1.90
N THR A 55 14.02 6.40 0.93
CA THR A 55 13.15 5.22 0.91
C THR A 55 13.88 3.91 1.16
N GLU A 56 15.19 3.95 1.32
CA GLU A 56 16.03 2.74 1.50
C GLU A 56 15.51 1.86 2.64
N ASN A 57 15.20 2.47 3.77
CA ASN A 57 14.70 1.74 4.94
C ASN A 57 13.29 1.19 4.74
N LEU A 58 12.56 1.67 3.72
CA LEU A 58 11.23 1.17 3.38
C LEU A 58 11.27 0.02 2.38
N LEU A 59 12.32 0.00 1.54
CA LEU A 59 12.49 -1.02 0.51
C LEU A 59 13.28 -2.22 1.04
N ASN A 60 14.09 -1.99 2.06
CA ASN A 60 14.86 -3.04 2.72
C ASN A 60 14.37 -3.16 4.17
N PRO A 61 14.11 -4.38 4.63
CA PRO A 61 13.69 -4.54 6.01
C PRO A 61 14.77 -4.01 6.95
N SER A 62 14.37 -3.19 7.89
CA SER A 62 15.31 -2.70 8.88
C SER A 62 15.78 -3.86 9.76
N ALA A 63 16.96 -3.76 10.33
CA ALA A 63 17.44 -4.75 11.30
C ALA A 63 16.46 -4.92 12.46
N GLU A 64 15.74 -3.85 12.79
CA GLU A 64 14.69 -3.88 13.80
C GLU A 64 13.49 -4.76 13.38
N ALA A 65 13.04 -4.63 12.12
CA ALA A 65 11.96 -5.47 11.60
C ALA A 65 12.36 -6.95 11.58
N GLU A 66 13.60 -7.24 11.14
CA GLU A 66 14.11 -8.61 11.15
C GLU A 66 14.15 -9.20 12.56
N ARG A 67 14.61 -8.41 13.51
CA ARG A 67 14.63 -8.84 14.91
C ARG A 67 13.23 -9.08 15.45
N LEU A 68 12.30 -8.16 15.15
CA LEU A 68 10.91 -8.28 15.59
C LEU A 68 10.25 -9.54 15.00
N ILE A 69 10.50 -9.81 13.72
CA ILE A 69 10.00 -11.03 13.06
C ILE A 69 10.52 -12.28 13.79
N ALA A 70 11.83 -12.33 14.05
CA ALA A 70 12.45 -13.46 14.72
C ALA A 70 11.90 -13.64 16.14
N ASP A 71 11.75 -12.55 16.89
CA ASP A 71 11.23 -12.57 18.27
C ASP A 71 9.78 -13.06 18.29
N ARG A 72 8.93 -12.61 17.37
CA ARG A 72 7.52 -13.04 17.32
C ARG A 72 7.38 -14.51 16.92
N ILE A 73 8.22 -14.99 16.01
CA ILE A 73 8.26 -16.41 15.63
C ILE A 73 8.66 -17.27 16.84
N ALA A 74 9.72 -16.86 17.54
CA ALA A 74 10.21 -17.57 18.73
C ALA A 74 9.13 -17.60 19.82
N GLU A 75 8.50 -16.46 20.08
CA GLU A 75 7.42 -16.35 21.08
C GLU A 75 6.23 -17.25 20.74
N TYR A 76 5.81 -17.27 19.47
CA TYR A 76 4.71 -18.14 19.02
C TYR A 76 5.07 -19.62 19.19
N ARG A 77 6.30 -20.01 18.87
CA ARG A 77 6.75 -21.41 19.03
C ARG A 77 6.79 -21.85 20.47
N GLU A 78 7.12 -20.92 21.38
CA GLU A 78 7.19 -21.20 22.82
C GLU A 78 5.80 -21.26 23.46
N LYS A 79 4.93 -20.29 23.16
CA LYS A 79 3.67 -20.07 23.88
C LYS A 79 2.43 -20.53 23.10
N GLY A 80 2.55 -20.70 21.79
CA GLY A 80 1.43 -20.94 20.91
C GLY A 80 0.58 -19.70 20.69
N GLY A 81 -0.56 -19.89 20.05
CA GLY A 81 -1.52 -18.82 19.78
C GLY A 81 -2.87 -19.10 20.44
N ASN A 82 -3.66 -18.05 20.58
CA ASN A 82 -5.03 -18.15 21.07
C ASN A 82 -5.98 -17.72 19.94
N ALA A 83 -6.68 -18.69 19.35
CA ALA A 83 -7.54 -18.45 18.19
C ALA A 83 -8.72 -17.52 18.51
N GLU A 84 -9.27 -17.59 19.71
CA GLU A 84 -10.40 -16.73 20.10
C GLU A 84 -9.98 -15.27 20.23
N GLN A 85 -8.80 -15.03 20.80
CA GLN A 85 -8.22 -13.69 20.85
C GLN A 85 -7.83 -13.21 19.45
N GLY A 86 -7.24 -14.09 18.65
CA GLY A 86 -6.88 -13.80 17.25
C GLY A 86 -8.08 -13.37 16.43
N LYS A 87 -9.22 -14.03 16.61
CA LYS A 87 -10.47 -13.68 15.93
C LYS A 87 -10.91 -12.23 16.26
N LYS A 88 -10.78 -11.84 17.53
CA LYS A 88 -11.11 -10.46 17.95
C LYS A 88 -10.15 -9.43 17.34
N ILE A 89 -8.85 -9.76 17.32
CA ILE A 89 -7.83 -8.89 16.73
C ILE A 89 -8.07 -8.75 15.23
N TYR A 90 -8.37 -9.86 14.54
CA TYR A 90 -8.72 -9.86 13.12
C TYR A 90 -9.90 -8.93 12.82
N ALA A 91 -10.98 -9.06 13.59
CA ALA A 91 -12.20 -8.26 13.42
C ALA A 91 -11.96 -6.76 13.69
N THR A 92 -10.94 -6.42 14.47
CA THR A 92 -10.64 -5.01 14.78
C THR A 92 -9.69 -4.38 13.77
N ASN A 93 -8.76 -5.17 13.21
CA ASN A 93 -7.62 -4.62 12.47
C ASN A 93 -7.53 -5.07 11.01
N CYS A 94 -8.16 -6.20 10.65
CA CYS A 94 -7.90 -6.86 9.37
C CYS A 94 -9.13 -6.97 8.47
N ASP A 95 -10.31 -7.21 9.06
CA ASP A 95 -11.53 -7.51 8.30
C ASP A 95 -12.03 -6.34 7.43
N ALA A 96 -11.60 -5.13 7.74
CA ALA A 96 -11.92 -3.97 6.90
C ALA A 96 -11.37 -4.10 5.46
N CYS A 97 -10.32 -4.93 5.28
CA CYS A 97 -9.67 -5.10 3.98
C CYS A 97 -9.56 -6.57 3.54
N HIS A 98 -9.45 -7.47 4.47
CA HIS A 98 -9.20 -8.89 4.17
C HIS A 98 -10.41 -9.76 4.49
N LYS A 99 -10.61 -10.79 3.67
CA LYS A 99 -11.66 -11.79 3.89
C LYS A 99 -11.05 -13.07 4.44
N PHE A 100 -11.67 -13.59 5.51
CA PHE A 100 -11.29 -14.87 6.14
C PHE A 100 -12.53 -15.52 6.74
N ASP A 101 -12.73 -16.80 6.45
CA ASP A 101 -13.88 -17.61 6.92
C ASP A 101 -15.22 -16.91 6.59
N GLY A 102 -15.32 -16.33 5.40
CA GLY A 102 -16.52 -15.64 4.95
C GLY A 102 -16.73 -14.25 5.54
N ILE A 103 -15.90 -13.82 6.49
CA ILE A 103 -16.03 -12.54 7.20
C ILE A 103 -14.97 -11.56 6.68
N GLY A 104 -15.38 -10.30 6.48
CA GLY A 104 -14.49 -9.22 6.07
C GLY A 104 -14.66 -8.79 4.63
N ALA A 105 -13.92 -7.79 4.21
CA ALA A 105 -14.00 -7.19 2.88
C ALA A 105 -13.02 -7.87 1.91
N ASP A 106 -13.40 -7.85 0.63
CA ASP A 106 -12.60 -8.45 -0.44
C ASP A 106 -11.81 -7.35 -1.18
N ILE A 107 -11.04 -6.57 -0.42
CA ILE A 107 -10.18 -5.49 -0.94
C ILE A 107 -8.74 -5.96 -1.06
N GLY A 108 -8.19 -6.45 0.03
CA GLY A 108 -6.86 -7.04 0.09
C GLY A 108 -6.86 -8.52 -0.29
N PRO A 109 -5.70 -9.17 -0.29
CA PRO A 109 -5.64 -10.62 -0.48
C PRO A 109 -6.55 -11.36 0.49
N GLN A 110 -7.34 -12.29 -0.02
CA GLN A 110 -8.16 -13.14 0.86
C GLN A 110 -7.23 -14.08 1.66
N LEU A 111 -7.62 -14.40 2.89
CA LEU A 111 -6.77 -15.13 3.82
C LEU A 111 -7.16 -16.61 4.02
N GLU A 112 -8.05 -17.13 3.17
CA GLU A 112 -8.41 -18.56 3.24
C GLU A 112 -7.16 -19.42 3.03
N GLY A 113 -6.94 -20.35 3.93
CA GLY A 113 -5.80 -21.27 3.86
C GLY A 113 -4.45 -20.62 4.17
N ILE A 114 -4.42 -19.37 4.62
CA ILE A 114 -3.17 -18.63 4.88
C ILE A 114 -2.26 -19.38 5.89
N GLY A 115 -2.86 -20.12 6.82
CA GLY A 115 -2.09 -20.91 7.78
C GLY A 115 -1.16 -21.95 7.15
N ASN A 116 -1.46 -22.40 5.93
CA ASN A 116 -0.61 -23.36 5.21
C ASN A 116 0.74 -22.75 4.80
N ARG A 117 0.89 -21.42 4.87
CA ARG A 117 2.15 -20.73 4.53
C ARG A 117 3.18 -20.83 5.68
N GLY A 118 2.74 -21.23 6.85
CA GLY A 118 3.60 -21.35 8.03
C GLY A 118 3.76 -20.05 8.79
N ILE A 119 4.16 -20.19 10.06
CA ILE A 119 4.24 -19.04 10.97
C ILE A 119 5.29 -18.01 10.52
N GLU A 120 6.40 -18.48 9.96
CA GLU A 120 7.47 -17.61 9.50
C GLU A 120 6.95 -16.61 8.47
N ARG A 121 6.25 -17.14 7.47
CA ARG A 121 5.72 -16.31 6.40
C ARG A 121 4.60 -15.41 6.88
N MET A 122 3.73 -15.92 7.77
CA MET A 122 2.63 -15.12 8.30
C MET A 122 3.14 -13.93 9.12
N VAL A 123 4.14 -14.16 9.98
CA VAL A 123 4.72 -13.09 10.80
C VAL A 123 5.44 -12.06 9.90
N GLU A 124 6.18 -12.54 8.89
CA GLU A 124 6.84 -11.65 7.93
C GLU A 124 5.82 -10.77 7.20
N ASP A 125 4.76 -11.37 6.65
CA ASP A 125 3.74 -10.64 5.88
C ASP A 125 2.99 -9.60 6.75
N ILE A 126 2.87 -9.85 8.07
CA ILE A 126 2.22 -8.90 8.99
C ILE A 126 3.16 -7.74 9.37
N ILE A 127 4.43 -8.05 9.65
CA ILE A 127 5.39 -7.05 10.16
C ILE A 127 6.00 -6.24 9.00
N ASP A 128 6.24 -6.89 7.86
CA ASP A 128 6.80 -6.23 6.68
C ASP A 128 5.90 -6.49 5.45
N PRO A 129 4.70 -5.91 5.41
CA PRO A 129 3.70 -6.23 4.40
C PRO A 129 4.11 -5.87 2.98
N ASN A 130 5.11 -5.01 2.80
CA ASN A 130 5.57 -4.61 1.48
C ASN A 130 6.61 -5.57 0.86
N ARG A 131 7.22 -6.43 1.67
CA ARG A 131 8.30 -7.32 1.22
C ARG A 131 7.85 -8.27 0.10
N ASN A 132 6.63 -8.77 0.20
CA ASN A 132 6.16 -9.88 -0.63
C ASN A 132 4.78 -9.62 -1.25
N ILE A 133 4.40 -8.36 -1.41
CA ILE A 133 3.07 -8.03 -1.93
C ILE A 133 2.98 -8.37 -3.42
N ASP A 134 1.94 -9.07 -3.81
CA ASP A 134 1.67 -9.36 -5.23
C ASP A 134 1.28 -8.07 -5.95
N VAL A 135 1.76 -7.91 -7.18
CA VAL A 135 1.48 -6.73 -8.01
C VAL A 135 -0.02 -6.45 -8.16
N ALA A 136 -0.87 -7.49 -8.09
CA ALA A 136 -2.32 -7.35 -8.15
C ALA A 136 -2.89 -6.53 -6.98
N PHE A 137 -2.13 -6.42 -5.89
CA PHE A 137 -2.53 -5.67 -4.70
C PHE A 137 -1.76 -4.36 -4.54
N HIS A 138 -1.01 -3.95 -5.56
CA HIS A 138 -0.41 -2.63 -5.58
C HIS A 138 -1.48 -1.57 -5.90
N TYR A 139 -1.53 -0.54 -5.07
CA TYR A 139 -2.41 0.59 -5.36
C TYR A 139 -1.93 1.33 -6.60
N THR A 140 -2.87 1.64 -7.45
CA THR A 140 -2.64 2.45 -8.65
C THR A 140 -3.25 3.82 -8.44
N ILE A 141 -2.53 4.85 -8.84
CA ILE A 141 -3.04 6.21 -8.87
C ILE A 141 -3.33 6.56 -10.33
N ALA A 142 -4.58 6.86 -10.62
CA ALA A 142 -5.01 7.35 -11.93
C ALA A 142 -5.30 8.84 -11.82
N VAL A 143 -4.53 9.64 -12.55
CA VAL A 143 -4.78 11.09 -12.70
C VAL A 143 -5.70 11.24 -13.90
N LEU A 144 -6.81 11.94 -13.71
CA LEU A 144 -7.78 12.16 -14.78
C LEU A 144 -7.56 13.52 -15.43
N LYS A 145 -7.95 13.63 -16.69
CA LYS A 145 -7.79 14.87 -17.50
C LYS A 145 -8.53 16.07 -16.90
N ASP A 146 -9.55 15.83 -16.07
CA ASP A 146 -10.28 16.87 -15.36
C ASP A 146 -9.63 17.26 -14.01
N GLY A 147 -8.47 16.70 -13.69
CA GLY A 147 -7.71 16.97 -12.47
C GLY A 147 -8.08 16.10 -11.28
N ARG A 148 -9.11 15.25 -11.37
CA ARG A 148 -9.42 14.31 -10.31
C ARG A 148 -8.33 13.24 -10.21
N VAL A 149 -8.08 12.76 -8.99
CA VAL A 149 -7.15 11.66 -8.75
C VAL A 149 -7.93 10.50 -8.12
N VAL A 150 -7.81 9.34 -8.74
CA VAL A 150 -8.43 8.11 -8.23
C VAL A 150 -7.30 7.18 -7.78
N THR A 151 -7.37 6.76 -6.52
CA THR A 151 -6.43 5.78 -5.94
C THR A 151 -7.19 4.52 -5.58
N GLY A 152 -6.70 3.39 -6.05
CA GLY A 152 -7.33 2.10 -5.75
C GLY A 152 -6.56 0.94 -6.34
N LEU A 153 -7.02 -0.26 -6.02
CA LEU A 153 -6.53 -1.48 -6.65
C LEU A 153 -7.17 -1.61 -8.03
N LYS A 154 -6.37 -1.78 -9.06
CA LYS A 154 -6.87 -2.05 -10.40
C LYS A 154 -7.41 -3.48 -10.44
N ARG A 155 -8.73 -3.62 -10.42
CA ARG A 155 -9.39 -4.93 -10.38
C ARG A 155 -9.44 -5.63 -11.75
N ARG A 156 -9.89 -4.88 -12.78
CA ARG A 156 -10.06 -5.46 -14.11
C ARG A 156 -10.20 -4.37 -15.16
N GLU A 157 -9.99 -4.76 -16.39
CA GLU A 157 -10.25 -3.91 -17.55
C GLU A 157 -11.45 -4.46 -18.31
N LEU A 158 -12.33 -3.57 -18.72
CA LEU A 158 -13.54 -3.89 -19.48
C LEU A 158 -13.55 -3.04 -20.76
N GLY A 159 -12.91 -3.56 -21.80
CA GLY A 159 -12.76 -2.82 -23.05
C GLY A 159 -12.05 -1.48 -22.87
N GLN A 160 -12.78 -0.39 -23.03
CA GLN A 160 -12.23 0.97 -22.87
C GLN A 160 -12.32 1.51 -21.45
N SER A 161 -12.73 0.68 -20.49
CA SER A 161 -12.86 1.10 -19.09
C SER A 161 -11.89 0.32 -18.19
N VAL A 162 -11.53 0.94 -17.07
CA VAL A 162 -10.76 0.29 -15.99
C VAL A 162 -11.57 0.40 -14.70
N VAL A 163 -11.68 -0.70 -13.98
CA VAL A 163 -12.39 -0.76 -12.70
C VAL A 163 -11.35 -0.76 -11.57
N PHE A 164 -11.49 0.21 -10.66
CA PHE A 164 -10.67 0.34 -9.46
C PHE A 164 -11.51 0.03 -8.23
N ALA A 165 -10.95 -0.72 -7.29
CA ALA A 165 -11.54 -0.88 -5.95
C ALA A 165 -10.88 0.15 -5.02
N THR A 166 -11.68 0.99 -4.40
CA THR A 166 -11.19 1.97 -3.42
C THR A 166 -10.96 1.29 -2.07
N ILE A 167 -10.31 2.00 -1.17
CA ILE A 167 -10.06 1.51 0.18
C ILE A 167 -11.37 1.29 0.97
N GLU A 168 -12.46 1.95 0.54
CA GLU A 168 -13.79 1.74 1.16
C GLU A 168 -14.52 0.51 0.57
N GLY A 169 -13.85 -0.25 -0.29
CA GLY A 169 -14.44 -1.43 -0.92
C GLY A 169 -15.41 -1.11 -2.06
N LYS A 170 -15.48 0.13 -2.50
CA LYS A 170 -16.35 0.53 -3.60
C LYS A 170 -15.63 0.37 -4.93
N GLU A 171 -16.33 -0.08 -5.95
CA GLU A 171 -15.79 -0.09 -7.30
C GLU A 171 -16.11 1.22 -8.02
N ILE A 172 -15.10 1.77 -8.67
CA ILE A 172 -15.21 2.96 -9.52
C ILE A 172 -14.77 2.55 -10.92
N THR A 173 -15.61 2.82 -11.91
CA THR A 173 -15.29 2.57 -13.33
C THR A 173 -14.87 3.87 -13.98
N ILE A 174 -13.72 3.88 -14.64
CA ILE A 174 -13.15 5.05 -15.31
C ILE A 174 -12.86 4.69 -16.75
N GLN A 175 -13.19 5.58 -17.69
CA GLN A 175 -12.85 5.41 -19.08
C GLN A 175 -11.35 5.64 -19.29
N LYS A 176 -10.70 4.77 -20.07
CA LYS A 176 -9.24 4.90 -20.34
C LYS A 176 -8.89 6.25 -20.97
N ASN A 177 -9.79 6.79 -21.80
CA ASN A 177 -9.57 8.09 -22.43
C ASN A 177 -9.66 9.27 -21.47
N GLU A 178 -10.23 9.08 -20.27
CA GLU A 178 -10.26 10.10 -19.22
C GLU A 178 -8.98 10.12 -18.40
N ILE A 179 -8.20 9.04 -18.43
CA ILE A 179 -6.95 8.95 -17.67
C ILE A 179 -5.86 9.70 -18.43
N GLU A 180 -5.09 10.53 -17.73
CA GLU A 180 -3.94 11.19 -18.34
C GLU A 180 -2.93 10.14 -18.79
N PRO A 181 -2.38 10.27 -20.01
CA PRO A 181 -1.32 9.35 -20.43
C PRO A 181 -0.15 9.44 -19.45
N GLN A 182 0.24 8.31 -18.90
CA GLN A 182 1.45 8.27 -18.09
C GLN A 182 2.64 8.63 -18.97
N ALA A 183 3.43 9.59 -18.54
CA ALA A 183 4.70 9.85 -19.19
C ALA A 183 5.51 8.56 -19.16
N LYS A 184 5.91 8.05 -20.33
CA LYS A 184 6.79 6.89 -20.38
C LYS A 184 8.08 7.26 -19.64
N SER A 185 8.44 6.52 -18.61
CA SER A 185 9.77 6.63 -18.03
C SER A 185 10.78 6.46 -19.16
N PRO A 186 11.73 7.37 -19.29
CA PRO A 186 12.83 7.09 -20.22
C PRO A 186 13.49 5.79 -19.83
N ALA A 187 13.76 4.95 -20.85
CA ALA A 187 14.40 3.65 -20.67
C ALA A 187 15.78 3.79 -20.05
#